data_dbe66258de8237338249953f45caad1d
#
_entry.id   dbe66258de8237338249953f45caad1d
#
_cell.length_a   1.000
_cell.length_b   1.000
_cell.length_c   1.000
_cell.angle_alpha   90.00
_cell.angle_beta   90.00
_cell.angle_gamma   90.00
#
_symmetry.space_group_name_H-M   'P 1'
#
loop_
_entity.id
_entity.type
_entity.pdbx_description
1 polymer ?
#
loop_
_entity_poly.entity_id
_entity_poly.type
_entity_poly.pdbx_seq_one_letter_code
_entity_poly.pdbx_strand_id
1 'polypeptide(L)'
;SAMSILGGKDIKHIHIRGSKNTVGRNADVGIPGVSKTGIPMAVCIGAVGGDAGAGLEVLRNVTPEQKEIAERLADSGIVDVEMDLSINGRYVELELETENGTSKVIVATEVDNVVYQEVNGRVLLDKPYDIKKLNDHSKALIRRHTVKECFEFAKNCPIEDLYFLRDMVSYNSKMADHALQSDTGAGIGRGLLEIDPDDMLMRAKAYAAAGCETRMAGVQLTAMSVCN
;
A
#
# COMPACT_ATOMS: atom_id res chain seq x y z
N SER A 1 11.27 -7.63 -2.63
CA SER A 1 12.70 -7.50 -2.18
C SER A 1 13.24 -8.79 -1.58
N ALA A 2 12.56 -9.40 -0.55
CA ALA A 2 13.08 -10.62 0.09
C ALA A 2 13.36 -11.72 -0.93
N MET A 3 12.42 -12.02 -1.82
CA MET A 3 12.57 -13.01 -2.87
C MET A 3 13.65 -12.62 -3.89
N SER A 4 13.76 -11.34 -4.26
CA SER A 4 14.76 -10.89 -5.25
C SER A 4 16.19 -11.03 -4.76
N ILE A 5 16.44 -11.03 -3.46
CA ILE A 5 17.78 -11.18 -2.87
C ILE A 5 18.12 -12.62 -2.50
N LEU A 6 17.12 -13.47 -2.22
CA LEU A 6 17.32 -14.87 -1.84
C LEU A 6 17.20 -15.81 -3.05
N GLY A 7 16.21 -15.59 -3.92
CA GLY A 7 15.83 -16.49 -4.99
C GLY A 7 15.13 -17.75 -4.48
N GLY A 8 15.01 -18.73 -5.38
CA GLY A 8 14.31 -19.98 -5.10
C GLY A 8 12.93 -20.03 -5.73
N LYS A 9 12.31 -21.22 -5.69
CA LYS A 9 10.95 -21.46 -6.23
C LYS A 9 10.04 -22.12 -5.21
N ASP A 10 10.63 -22.83 -4.25
CA ASP A 10 9.93 -23.55 -3.20
C ASP A 10 9.87 -22.68 -1.92
N ILE A 11 8.80 -21.90 -1.81
CA ILE A 11 8.55 -21.05 -0.65
C ILE A 11 8.00 -21.92 0.48
N LYS A 12 8.78 -22.03 1.55
CA LYS A 12 8.46 -22.87 2.71
C LYS A 12 7.68 -22.12 3.78
N HIS A 13 8.10 -20.88 4.05
CA HIS A 13 7.51 -20.08 5.11
C HIS A 13 7.70 -18.59 4.84
N ILE A 14 6.70 -17.80 5.23
CA ILE A 14 6.75 -16.34 5.23
C ILE A 14 6.25 -15.86 6.59
N HIS A 15 7.10 -15.16 7.33
CA HIS A 15 6.69 -14.45 8.53
C HIS A 15 6.68 -12.95 8.26
N ILE A 16 5.57 -12.28 8.57
CA ILE A 16 5.44 -10.83 8.44
C ILE A 16 5.03 -10.23 9.78
N ARG A 17 5.84 -9.30 10.27
CA ARG A 17 5.57 -8.50 11.45
C ARG A 17 5.43 -7.05 11.08
N GLY A 18 4.39 -6.39 11.54
CA GLY A 18 4.19 -4.99 11.19
C GLY A 18 3.41 -4.20 12.22
N SER A 19 3.48 -2.88 12.08
CA SER A 19 2.73 -1.98 12.94
C SER A 19 1.22 -2.08 12.69
N LYS A 20 0.40 -1.62 13.66
CA LYS A 20 -1.05 -1.46 13.48
C LYS A 20 -1.40 -0.64 12.22
N ASN A 21 -0.61 0.37 11.90
CA ASN A 21 -0.84 1.22 10.73
C ASN A 21 -0.55 0.50 9.40
N THR A 22 0.26 -0.55 9.41
CA THR A 22 0.58 -1.32 8.20
C THR A 22 -0.25 -2.60 8.14
N VAL A 23 -0.17 -3.47 9.14
CA VAL A 23 -0.88 -4.76 9.16
C VAL A 23 -2.36 -4.56 9.39
N GLY A 24 -2.75 -3.81 10.43
CA GLY A 24 -4.16 -3.66 10.80
C GLY A 24 -5.01 -2.96 9.74
N ARG A 25 -4.47 -1.97 9.04
CA ARG A 25 -5.22 -1.25 7.99
C ARG A 25 -5.30 -2.03 6.68
N ASN A 26 -4.42 -2.98 6.46
CA ASN A 26 -4.35 -3.75 5.22
C ASN A 26 -4.78 -5.21 5.39
N ALA A 27 -5.37 -5.55 6.54
CA ALA A 27 -5.76 -6.93 6.85
C ALA A 27 -6.72 -7.53 5.81
N ASP A 28 -7.55 -6.70 5.17
CA ASP A 28 -8.57 -7.14 4.22
C ASP A 28 -8.63 -6.28 2.95
N VAL A 29 -7.52 -5.66 2.58
CA VAL A 29 -7.44 -4.83 1.35
C VAL A 29 -7.35 -5.74 0.13
N GLY A 30 -8.11 -5.41 -0.91
CA GLY A 30 -8.06 -6.06 -2.22
C GLY A 30 -6.71 -5.93 -2.90
N ILE A 31 -6.29 -6.97 -3.59
CA ILE A 31 -5.03 -7.02 -4.33
C ILE A 31 -5.35 -6.97 -5.84
N PRO A 32 -4.69 -6.11 -6.62
CA PRO A 32 -4.97 -5.98 -8.05
C PRO A 32 -4.90 -7.30 -8.81
N GLY A 33 -6.01 -7.64 -9.47
CA GLY A 33 -6.07 -8.77 -10.39
C GLY A 33 -6.13 -10.16 -9.76
N VAL A 34 -6.37 -10.27 -8.45
CA VAL A 34 -6.67 -11.54 -7.76
C VAL A 34 -7.99 -11.43 -7.01
N SER A 35 -8.62 -12.57 -6.71
CA SER A 35 -9.92 -12.62 -6.03
C SER A 35 -9.80 -12.52 -4.49
N LYS A 36 -8.63 -12.79 -3.95
CA LYS A 36 -8.36 -12.81 -2.51
C LYS A 36 -7.83 -11.48 -2.01
N THR A 37 -8.06 -11.22 -0.74
CA THR A 37 -7.68 -9.98 -0.05
C THR A 37 -6.64 -10.23 1.05
N GLY A 38 -6.09 -9.16 1.58
CA GLY A 38 -5.31 -9.16 2.80
C GLY A 38 -3.83 -9.48 2.65
N ILE A 39 -3.16 -9.49 3.79
CA ILE A 39 -1.70 -9.59 3.89
C ILE A 39 -1.16 -10.92 3.34
N PRO A 40 -1.74 -12.11 3.67
CA PRO A 40 -1.23 -13.36 3.15
C PRO A 40 -1.18 -13.39 1.62
N MET A 41 -2.25 -12.91 0.96
CA MET A 41 -2.30 -12.82 -0.49
C MET A 41 -1.27 -11.83 -1.04
N ALA A 42 -1.14 -10.65 -0.40
CA ALA A 42 -0.20 -9.62 -0.83
C ALA A 42 1.25 -10.10 -0.80
N VAL A 43 1.67 -10.82 0.25
CA VAL A 43 3.04 -11.31 0.37
C VAL A 43 3.31 -12.49 -0.58
N CYS A 44 2.34 -13.39 -0.75
CA CYS A 44 2.48 -14.52 -1.68
C CYS A 44 2.60 -14.04 -3.13
N ILE A 45 1.74 -13.12 -3.58
CA ILE A 45 1.83 -12.63 -4.97
C ILE A 45 3.09 -11.80 -5.21
N GLY A 46 3.52 -11.04 -4.19
CA GLY A 46 4.79 -10.32 -4.25
C GLY A 46 6.02 -11.23 -4.29
N ALA A 47 5.95 -12.38 -3.62
CA ALA A 47 7.04 -13.37 -3.64
C ALA A 47 7.09 -14.15 -4.96
N VAL A 48 5.94 -14.52 -5.53
CA VAL A 48 5.86 -15.36 -6.75
C VAL A 48 6.13 -14.55 -8.02
N GLY A 49 5.61 -13.33 -8.12
CA GLY A 49 5.62 -12.58 -9.38
C GLY A 49 5.98 -11.10 -9.26
N GLY A 50 6.31 -10.61 -8.06
CA GLY A 50 6.60 -9.20 -7.83
C GLY A 50 7.94 -8.75 -8.42
N ASP A 51 7.91 -7.65 -9.16
CA ASP A 51 9.10 -6.95 -9.63
C ASP A 51 9.54 -5.88 -8.62
N ALA A 52 10.57 -6.18 -7.83
CA ALA A 52 11.09 -5.25 -6.82
C ALA A 52 11.66 -3.94 -7.41
N GLY A 53 12.03 -3.93 -8.69
CA GLY A 53 12.54 -2.76 -9.40
C GLY A 53 11.44 -1.81 -9.87
N ALA A 54 10.19 -2.27 -9.93
CA ALA A 54 9.06 -1.48 -10.42
C ALA A 54 8.45 -0.53 -9.35
N GLY A 55 9.01 -0.47 -8.15
CA GLY A 55 8.53 0.39 -7.08
C GLY A 55 7.07 0.10 -6.70
N LEU A 56 6.19 1.12 -6.77
CA LEU A 56 4.76 0.96 -6.45
C LEU A 56 3.99 0.10 -7.46
N GLU A 57 4.55 -0.15 -8.63
CA GLU A 57 3.95 -0.99 -9.66
C GLU A 57 4.45 -2.44 -9.63
N VAL A 58 4.90 -2.90 -8.48
CA VAL A 58 5.49 -4.23 -8.21
C VAL A 58 4.71 -5.41 -8.80
N LEU A 59 3.38 -5.30 -8.96
CA LEU A 59 2.51 -6.35 -9.48
C LEU A 59 2.12 -6.16 -10.96
N ARG A 60 2.64 -5.15 -11.66
CA ARG A 60 2.25 -4.82 -13.05
C ARG A 60 2.33 -6.00 -14.01
N ASN A 61 3.39 -6.80 -13.89
CA ASN A 61 3.72 -7.86 -14.84
C ASN A 61 3.39 -9.27 -14.33
N VAL A 62 2.59 -9.39 -13.26
CA VAL A 62 2.22 -10.71 -12.70
C VAL A 62 1.31 -11.45 -13.67
N THR A 63 1.71 -12.66 -14.05
CA THR A 63 0.97 -13.51 -14.99
C THR A 63 -0.22 -14.23 -14.32
N PRO A 64 -1.22 -14.71 -15.10
CA PRO A 64 -2.32 -15.51 -14.54
C PRO A 64 -1.83 -16.75 -13.78
N GLU A 65 -0.82 -17.45 -14.29
CA GLU A 65 -0.25 -18.63 -13.65
C GLU A 65 0.40 -18.29 -12.29
N GLN A 66 1.09 -17.15 -12.21
CA GLN A 66 1.68 -16.66 -10.96
C GLN A 66 0.60 -16.29 -9.94
N LYS A 67 -0.53 -15.74 -10.38
CA LYS A 67 -1.68 -15.45 -9.49
C LYS A 67 -2.26 -16.73 -8.89
N GLU A 68 -2.48 -17.76 -9.69
CA GLU A 68 -2.96 -19.06 -9.22
C GLU A 68 -1.99 -19.72 -8.21
N ILE A 69 -0.69 -19.64 -8.48
CA ILE A 69 0.35 -20.13 -7.55
C ILE A 69 0.26 -19.36 -6.22
N ALA A 70 0.19 -18.03 -6.28
CA ALA A 70 0.13 -17.18 -5.11
C ALA A 70 -1.15 -17.42 -4.28
N GLU A 71 -2.31 -17.63 -4.93
CA GLU A 71 -3.57 -17.96 -4.26
C GLU A 71 -3.49 -19.30 -3.51
N ARG A 72 -2.88 -20.33 -4.12
CA ARG A 72 -2.64 -21.63 -3.46
C ARG A 72 -1.70 -21.50 -2.27
N LEU A 73 -0.62 -20.71 -2.41
CA LEU A 73 0.32 -20.46 -1.31
C LEU A 73 -0.35 -19.70 -0.16
N ALA A 74 -1.17 -18.71 -0.45
CA ALA A 74 -1.91 -17.97 0.57
C ALA A 74 -2.88 -18.87 1.38
N ASP A 75 -3.46 -19.92 0.75
CA ASP A 75 -4.33 -20.89 1.42
C ASP A 75 -3.58 -21.99 2.17
N SER A 76 -2.31 -22.18 1.87
CA SER A 76 -1.54 -23.31 2.44
C SER A 76 -1.13 -23.13 3.89
N GLY A 77 -1.35 -21.93 4.47
CA GLY A 77 -1.00 -21.63 5.85
C GLY A 77 0.49 -21.37 6.09
N ILE A 78 1.28 -21.13 5.01
CA ILE A 78 2.72 -20.83 5.13
C ILE A 78 3.02 -19.39 5.55
N VAL A 79 1.98 -18.54 5.65
CA VAL A 79 2.13 -17.12 6.01
C VAL A 79 1.66 -16.87 7.43
N ASP A 80 2.59 -16.47 8.29
CA ASP A 80 2.32 -15.96 9.62
C ASP A 80 2.30 -14.44 9.64
N VAL A 81 1.23 -13.86 10.19
CA VAL A 81 1.06 -12.41 10.29
C VAL A 81 1.02 -11.97 11.74
N GLU A 82 1.99 -11.17 12.15
CA GLU A 82 2.09 -10.57 13.47
C GLU A 82 1.83 -9.07 13.44
N MET A 83 0.88 -8.59 14.26
CA MET A 83 0.65 -7.16 14.45
C MET A 83 1.25 -6.69 15.76
N ASP A 84 2.29 -5.87 15.68
CA ASP A 84 2.94 -5.26 16.84
C ASP A 84 2.29 -3.91 17.18
N LEU A 85 1.51 -3.89 18.26
CA LEU A 85 0.80 -2.71 18.74
C LEU A 85 1.72 -1.65 19.38
N SER A 86 2.95 -2.01 19.72
CA SER A 86 3.92 -1.10 20.31
C SER A 86 4.57 -0.17 19.27
N ILE A 87 4.51 -0.57 17.99
CA ILE A 87 5.12 0.18 16.89
C ILE A 87 4.13 1.20 16.34
N ASN A 88 4.46 2.47 16.42
CA ASN A 88 3.73 3.58 15.82
C ASN A 88 4.41 4.04 14.54
N GLY A 89 3.64 4.06 13.43
CA GLY A 89 4.14 4.48 12.13
C GLY A 89 4.16 3.36 11.11
N ARG A 90 4.87 3.59 10.02
CA ARG A 90 5.02 2.59 8.95
C ARG A 90 6.18 1.69 9.27
N TYR A 91 5.88 0.43 9.48
CA TYR A 91 6.87 -0.61 9.74
C TYR A 91 6.35 -1.95 9.25
N VAL A 92 7.17 -2.60 8.45
CA VAL A 92 7.00 -3.98 8.02
C VAL A 92 8.36 -4.67 8.05
N GLU A 93 8.41 -5.79 8.72
CA GLU A 93 9.49 -6.76 8.72
C GLU A 93 8.97 -8.03 8.07
N LEU A 94 9.67 -8.56 7.10
CA LEU A 94 9.34 -9.78 6.40
C LEU A 94 10.53 -10.72 6.41
N GLU A 95 10.30 -11.94 6.91
CA GLU A 95 11.22 -13.06 6.81
C GLU A 95 10.66 -14.07 5.82
N LEU A 96 11.49 -14.52 4.91
CA LEU A 96 11.16 -15.49 3.86
C LEU A 96 12.12 -16.67 3.93
N GLU A 97 11.56 -17.88 3.92
CA GLU A 97 12.31 -19.13 3.78
C GLU A 97 11.98 -19.82 2.46
N THR A 98 13.03 -20.20 1.73
CA THR A 98 12.95 -21.04 0.52
C THR A 98 13.95 -22.19 0.60
N GLU A 99 14.05 -23.00 -0.45
CA GLU A 99 15.10 -24.02 -0.57
C GLU A 99 16.52 -23.42 -0.56
N ASN A 100 16.68 -22.13 -0.85
CA ASN A 100 17.98 -21.42 -0.85
C ASN A 100 18.37 -20.85 0.52
N GLY A 101 17.53 -21.04 1.55
CA GLY A 101 17.75 -20.54 2.91
C GLY A 101 16.77 -19.46 3.30
N THR A 102 17.25 -18.41 3.98
CA THR A 102 16.39 -17.35 4.56
C THR A 102 16.79 -15.97 4.08
N SER A 103 15.80 -15.07 4.01
CA SER A 103 16.04 -13.65 3.85
C SER A 103 15.14 -12.83 4.76
N LYS A 104 15.66 -11.68 5.19
CA LYS A 104 14.96 -10.71 6.01
C LYS A 104 15.00 -9.34 5.36
N VAL A 105 13.86 -8.67 5.28
CA VAL A 105 13.75 -7.31 4.75
C VAL A 105 12.89 -6.47 5.70
N ILE A 106 13.34 -5.25 5.99
CA ILE A 106 12.57 -4.26 6.76
C ILE A 106 12.33 -3.04 5.90
N VAL A 107 11.06 -2.62 5.85
CA VAL A 107 10.62 -1.35 5.27
C VAL A 107 10.09 -0.47 6.41
N ALA A 108 10.63 0.73 6.54
CA ALA A 108 10.26 1.62 7.64
C ALA A 108 10.21 3.08 7.19
N THR A 109 9.42 3.88 7.88
CA THR A 109 9.19 5.32 7.66
C THR A 109 8.34 5.63 6.44
N GLU A 110 8.80 5.29 5.24
CA GLU A 110 8.10 5.48 3.97
C GLU A 110 7.74 4.13 3.34
N VAL A 111 6.84 4.13 2.33
CA VAL A 111 6.29 2.88 1.72
C VAL A 111 7.31 2.11 0.90
N ASP A 112 8.34 2.78 0.41
CA ASP A 112 9.39 2.25 -0.45
C ASP A 112 10.79 2.29 0.19
N ASN A 113 10.89 2.77 1.45
CA ASN A 113 12.17 2.90 2.13
C ASN A 113 12.58 1.57 2.76
N VAL A 114 13.33 0.77 2.02
CA VAL A 114 13.99 -0.43 2.55
C VAL A 114 15.15 0.01 3.43
N VAL A 115 15.10 -0.34 4.72
CA VAL A 115 16.11 0.03 5.72
C VAL A 115 17.02 -1.13 6.11
N TYR A 116 16.57 -2.37 5.94
CA TYR A 116 17.36 -3.56 6.27
C TYR A 116 17.17 -4.66 5.25
N GLN A 117 18.25 -5.35 4.90
CA GLN A 117 18.25 -6.54 4.07
C GLN A 117 19.31 -7.53 4.55
N GLU A 118 18.93 -8.79 4.68
CA GLU A 118 19.80 -9.90 5.08
C GLU A 118 19.46 -11.14 4.27
N VAL A 119 20.49 -11.93 3.95
CA VAL A 119 20.37 -13.25 3.31
C VAL A 119 21.28 -14.23 4.02
N ASN A 120 20.73 -15.33 4.53
CA ASN A 120 21.47 -16.40 5.20
C ASN A 120 22.42 -15.89 6.31
N GLY A 121 21.95 -14.91 7.10
CA GLY A 121 22.73 -14.28 8.17
C GLY A 121 23.74 -13.21 7.68
N ARG A 122 23.85 -12.98 6.36
CA ARG A 122 24.71 -11.94 5.82
C ARG A 122 23.89 -10.67 5.59
N VAL A 123 24.24 -9.60 6.29
CA VAL A 123 23.64 -8.27 6.12
C VAL A 123 24.11 -7.65 4.81
N LEU A 124 23.15 -7.24 3.96
CA LEU A 124 23.37 -6.57 2.69
C LEU A 124 23.11 -5.07 2.76
N LEU A 125 22.16 -4.66 3.62
CA LEU A 125 21.79 -3.27 3.84
C LEU A 125 21.41 -3.09 5.31
N ASP A 126 21.94 -2.04 5.93
CA ASP A 126 21.57 -1.60 7.28
C ASP A 126 21.60 -0.08 7.34
N LYS A 127 20.43 0.55 7.17
CA LYS A 127 20.26 1.99 7.28
C LYS A 127 19.73 2.33 8.66
N PRO A 128 20.21 3.38 9.31
CA PRO A 128 19.70 3.79 10.62
C PRO A 128 18.23 4.20 10.51
N TYR A 129 17.39 3.71 11.42
CA TYR A 129 16.02 4.14 11.63
C TYR A 129 15.68 4.05 13.12
N ASP A 130 14.73 4.87 13.56
CA ASP A 130 14.26 4.83 14.95
C ASP A 130 12.81 4.34 14.96
N ILE A 131 12.61 3.10 15.41
CA ILE A 131 11.29 2.46 15.47
C ILE A 131 10.29 3.25 16.33
N LYS A 132 10.77 4.08 17.27
CA LYS A 132 9.93 4.93 18.12
C LYS A 132 9.54 6.24 17.46
N LYS A 133 10.23 6.64 16.37
CA LYS A 133 10.07 7.93 15.69
C LYS A 133 9.65 7.82 14.22
N LEU A 134 9.06 6.71 13.80
CA LEU A 134 8.72 6.43 12.41
C LEU A 134 7.79 7.46 11.74
N ASN A 135 7.06 8.27 12.51
CA ASN A 135 6.11 9.26 12.00
C ASN A 135 6.58 10.72 12.16
N ASP A 136 7.79 10.97 12.62
CA ASP A 136 8.19 12.32 13.04
C ASP A 136 8.57 13.25 11.88
N HIS A 137 8.96 12.72 10.73
CA HIS A 137 9.58 13.54 9.69
C HIS A 137 8.60 14.55 9.06
N SER A 138 7.47 14.10 8.54
CA SER A 138 6.47 14.99 7.91
C SER A 138 5.78 15.90 8.93
N LYS A 139 5.51 15.39 10.15
CA LYS A 139 4.94 16.18 11.24
C LYS A 139 5.92 17.24 11.75
N ALA A 140 7.20 16.94 11.81
CA ALA A 140 8.23 17.89 12.23
C ALA A 140 8.37 19.06 11.24
N LEU A 141 8.21 18.79 9.94
CA LEU A 141 8.27 19.82 8.92
C LEU A 141 7.09 20.80 9.05
N ILE A 142 5.86 20.31 9.09
CA ILE A 142 4.66 21.17 9.13
C ILE A 142 4.54 21.96 10.44
N ARG A 143 5.03 21.42 11.56
CA ARG A 143 5.04 22.11 12.86
C ARG A 143 5.95 23.33 12.93
N ARG A 144 6.86 23.49 11.97
CA ARG A 144 7.77 24.65 11.88
C ARG A 144 7.13 25.83 11.18
N HIS A 145 5.94 25.65 10.59
CA HIS A 145 5.27 26.66 9.79
C HIS A 145 3.94 27.06 10.41
N THR A 146 3.62 28.33 10.27
CA THR A 146 2.32 28.89 10.66
C THR A 146 1.29 28.68 9.52
N VAL A 147 0.02 28.72 9.85
CA VAL A 147 -1.06 28.69 8.85
C VAL A 147 -0.91 29.83 7.83
N LYS A 148 -0.44 31.00 8.27
CA LYS A 148 -0.18 32.15 7.40
C LYS A 148 0.89 31.85 6.37
N GLU A 149 2.01 31.23 6.78
CA GLU A 149 3.08 30.84 5.85
C GLU A 149 2.60 29.80 4.84
N CYS A 150 1.81 28.81 5.28
CA CYS A 150 1.21 27.84 4.38
C CYS A 150 0.25 28.50 3.36
N PHE A 151 -0.54 29.48 3.79
CA PHE A 151 -1.43 30.24 2.92
C PHE A 151 -0.65 31.10 1.91
N GLU A 152 0.36 31.82 2.36
CA GLU A 152 1.20 32.63 1.48
C GLU A 152 1.99 31.77 0.47
N PHE A 153 2.46 30.60 0.89
CA PHE A 153 3.06 29.61 -0.02
C PHE A 153 2.04 29.20 -1.09
N ALA A 154 0.85 28.75 -0.72
CA ALA A 154 -0.17 28.29 -1.65
C ALA A 154 -0.59 29.39 -2.64
N LYS A 155 -0.59 30.66 -2.21
CA LYS A 155 -0.94 31.81 -3.03
C LYS A 155 0.15 32.20 -4.04
N ASN A 156 1.41 32.05 -3.65
CA ASN A 156 2.56 32.54 -4.41
C ASN A 156 3.36 31.43 -5.12
N CYS A 157 3.05 30.15 -4.84
CA CYS A 157 3.70 29.01 -5.48
C CYS A 157 3.48 29.06 -6.99
N PRO A 158 4.51 28.81 -7.80
CA PRO A 158 4.36 28.67 -9.24
C PRO A 158 3.33 27.58 -9.58
N ILE A 159 2.46 27.85 -10.54
CA ILE A 159 1.37 26.92 -10.90
C ILE A 159 1.92 25.57 -11.36
N GLU A 160 3.10 25.57 -11.95
CA GLU A 160 3.81 24.40 -12.44
C GLU A 160 4.13 23.42 -11.31
N ASP A 161 4.47 23.91 -10.13
CA ASP A 161 4.75 23.11 -8.95
C ASP A 161 3.49 22.45 -8.37
N LEU A 162 2.30 22.90 -8.80
CA LEU A 162 1.00 22.38 -8.38
C LEU A 162 0.35 21.42 -9.40
N TYR A 163 0.97 21.18 -10.56
CA TYR A 163 0.39 20.29 -11.59
C TYR A 163 0.15 18.87 -11.09
N PHE A 164 0.97 18.38 -10.17
CA PHE A 164 0.75 17.07 -9.56
C PHE A 164 -0.61 16.97 -8.84
N LEU A 165 -1.12 18.07 -8.25
CA LEU A 165 -2.44 18.10 -7.62
C LEU A 165 -3.56 17.90 -8.65
N ARG A 166 -3.44 18.48 -9.84
CA ARG A 166 -4.38 18.26 -10.94
C ARG A 166 -4.40 16.78 -11.35
N ASP A 167 -3.22 16.18 -11.46
CA ASP A 167 -3.10 14.78 -11.83
C ASP A 167 -3.67 13.88 -10.73
N MET A 168 -3.40 14.19 -9.47
CA MET A 168 -3.97 13.50 -8.31
C MET A 168 -5.51 13.56 -8.31
N VAL A 169 -6.10 14.74 -8.56
CA VAL A 169 -7.57 14.90 -8.69
C VAL A 169 -8.11 14.05 -9.83
N SER A 170 -7.45 14.07 -10.99
CA SER A 170 -7.86 13.27 -12.16
C SER A 170 -7.85 11.78 -11.85
N TYR A 171 -6.81 11.27 -11.18
CA TYR A 171 -6.71 9.86 -10.83
C TYR A 171 -7.76 9.45 -9.78
N ASN A 172 -7.93 10.24 -8.74
CA ASN A 172 -8.94 9.94 -7.71
C ASN A 172 -10.37 10.04 -8.26
N SER A 173 -10.65 10.96 -9.18
CA SER A 173 -11.96 11.03 -9.85
C SER A 173 -12.25 9.75 -10.64
N LYS A 174 -11.29 9.23 -11.40
CA LYS A 174 -11.46 7.95 -12.12
C LYS A 174 -11.74 6.78 -11.17
N MET A 175 -11.08 6.75 -10.01
CA MET A 175 -11.36 5.74 -8.99
C MET A 175 -12.79 5.85 -8.44
N ALA A 176 -13.26 7.07 -8.18
CA ALA A 176 -14.62 7.31 -7.72
C ALA A 176 -15.65 6.95 -8.79
N ASP A 177 -15.44 7.41 -10.03
CA ASP A 177 -16.34 7.13 -11.16
C ASP A 177 -16.51 5.62 -11.38
N HIS A 178 -15.43 4.83 -11.20
CA HIS A 178 -15.50 3.38 -11.32
C HIS A 178 -16.51 2.77 -10.34
N ALA A 179 -16.42 3.08 -9.04
CA ALA A 179 -17.36 2.52 -8.04
C ALA A 179 -18.77 3.08 -8.16
N LEU A 180 -18.92 4.34 -8.62
CA LEU A 180 -20.24 4.93 -8.86
C LEU A 180 -20.97 4.28 -10.05
N GLN A 181 -20.23 3.74 -11.02
CA GLN A 181 -20.76 3.16 -12.26
C GLN A 181 -20.77 1.61 -12.28
N SER A 182 -20.26 0.96 -11.23
CA SER A 182 -20.15 -0.50 -11.14
C SER A 182 -20.61 -1.02 -9.78
N ASP A 183 -20.69 -2.33 -9.63
CA ASP A 183 -20.98 -2.98 -8.35
C ASP A 183 -19.74 -3.19 -7.48
N THR A 184 -18.72 -2.33 -7.64
CA THR A 184 -17.51 -2.37 -6.86
C THR A 184 -17.76 -1.84 -5.43
N GLY A 185 -17.28 -2.57 -4.43
CA GLY A 185 -17.39 -2.19 -3.03
C GLY A 185 -18.79 -2.40 -2.43
N ALA A 186 -19.05 -1.74 -1.32
CA ALA A 186 -20.31 -1.85 -0.57
C ALA A 186 -21.44 -0.91 -1.09
N GLY A 187 -21.16 -0.08 -2.09
CA GLY A 187 -22.11 0.85 -2.67
C GLY A 187 -22.39 2.09 -1.81
N ILE A 188 -21.51 2.42 -0.86
CA ILE A 188 -21.68 3.58 0.03
C ILE A 188 -21.74 4.87 -0.76
N GLY A 189 -20.81 5.04 -1.74
CA GLY A 189 -20.80 6.23 -2.60
C GLY A 189 -22.09 6.40 -3.38
N ARG A 190 -22.62 5.33 -3.98
CA ARG A 190 -23.91 5.34 -4.69
C ARG A 190 -25.07 5.70 -3.76
N GLY A 191 -25.14 5.02 -2.60
CA GLY A 191 -26.21 5.31 -1.62
C GLY A 191 -26.20 6.74 -1.10
N LEU A 192 -25.04 7.36 -0.93
CA LEU A 192 -24.95 8.78 -0.55
C LEU A 192 -25.51 9.73 -1.62
N LEU A 193 -25.29 9.43 -2.91
CA LEU A 193 -25.85 10.21 -4.01
C LEU A 193 -27.39 10.07 -4.11
N GLU A 194 -27.95 8.93 -3.72
CA GLU A 194 -29.39 8.69 -3.70
C GLU A 194 -30.10 9.52 -2.61
N ILE A 195 -29.39 9.85 -1.50
CA ILE A 195 -29.96 10.64 -0.39
C ILE A 195 -30.21 12.09 -0.82
N ASP A 196 -29.20 12.75 -1.39
CA ASP A 196 -29.33 14.13 -1.89
C ASP A 196 -28.28 14.38 -2.98
N PRO A 197 -28.66 14.18 -4.27
CA PRO A 197 -27.74 14.31 -5.39
C PRO A 197 -27.34 15.75 -5.69
N ASP A 198 -28.10 16.74 -5.21
CA ASP A 198 -27.87 18.17 -5.48
C ASP A 198 -27.03 18.85 -4.39
N ASP A 199 -26.96 18.25 -3.20
CA ASP A 199 -26.12 18.77 -2.12
C ASP A 199 -24.63 18.56 -2.40
N MET A 200 -23.86 19.67 -2.44
CA MET A 200 -22.44 19.65 -2.77
C MET A 200 -21.60 18.84 -1.74
N LEU A 201 -21.96 18.93 -0.45
CA LEU A 201 -21.25 18.20 0.60
C LEU A 201 -21.52 16.69 0.50
N MET A 202 -22.79 16.32 0.22
CA MET A 202 -23.16 14.91 0.03
C MET A 202 -22.46 14.31 -1.18
N ARG A 203 -22.39 15.05 -2.29
CA ARG A 203 -21.62 14.65 -3.47
C ARG A 203 -20.13 14.46 -3.17
N ALA A 204 -19.51 15.39 -2.45
CA ALA A 204 -18.10 15.26 -2.05
C ALA A 204 -17.85 14.00 -1.21
N LYS A 205 -18.73 13.72 -0.23
CA LYS A 205 -18.68 12.49 0.57
C LYS A 205 -18.86 11.24 -0.27
N ALA A 206 -19.81 11.26 -1.21
CA ALA A 206 -20.08 10.14 -2.11
C ALA A 206 -18.86 9.81 -2.98
N TYR A 207 -18.23 10.81 -3.58
CA TYR A 207 -17.02 10.63 -4.38
C TYR A 207 -15.84 10.12 -3.55
N ALA A 208 -15.66 10.65 -2.33
CA ALA A 208 -14.62 10.15 -1.43
C ALA A 208 -14.84 8.68 -1.04
N ALA A 209 -16.07 8.30 -0.69
CA ALA A 209 -16.44 6.93 -0.36
C ALA A 209 -16.22 5.99 -1.57
N ALA A 210 -16.72 6.36 -2.74
CA ALA A 210 -16.59 5.57 -3.97
C ALA A 210 -15.12 5.35 -4.37
N GLY A 211 -14.26 6.37 -4.26
CA GLY A 211 -12.83 6.22 -4.50
C GLY A 211 -12.17 5.25 -3.52
N CYS A 212 -12.57 5.28 -2.24
CA CYS A 212 -12.11 4.31 -1.24
C CYS A 212 -12.61 2.89 -1.57
N GLU A 213 -13.85 2.72 -1.99
CA GLU A 213 -14.42 1.42 -2.36
C GLU A 213 -13.65 0.77 -3.51
N THR A 214 -13.36 1.54 -4.57
CA THR A 214 -12.56 1.06 -5.72
C THR A 214 -11.17 0.63 -5.28
N ARG A 215 -10.49 1.42 -4.43
CA ARG A 215 -9.18 1.08 -3.90
C ARG A 215 -9.22 -0.17 -3.03
N MET A 216 -10.19 -0.27 -2.11
CA MET A 216 -10.32 -1.41 -1.20
C MET A 216 -10.66 -2.72 -1.95
N ALA A 217 -11.36 -2.63 -3.07
CA ALA A 217 -11.64 -3.76 -3.94
C ALA A 217 -10.43 -4.20 -4.80
N GLY A 218 -9.29 -3.53 -4.69
CA GLY A 218 -8.08 -3.88 -5.45
C GLY A 218 -8.14 -3.53 -6.93
N VAL A 219 -9.04 -2.64 -7.34
CA VAL A 219 -9.11 -2.18 -8.72
C VAL A 219 -7.97 -1.22 -9.01
N GLN A 220 -7.09 -1.61 -9.91
CA GLN A 220 -5.94 -0.79 -10.31
C GLN A 220 -6.23 -0.06 -11.61
N LEU A 221 -6.66 1.18 -11.54
CA LEU A 221 -6.82 2.08 -12.70
C LEU A 221 -5.56 2.90 -12.95
N THR A 222 -4.82 3.21 -11.90
CA THR A 222 -3.55 3.93 -11.94
C THR A 222 -2.78 3.71 -10.63
N ALA A 223 -1.45 3.59 -10.70
CA ALA A 223 -0.57 3.44 -9.54
C ALA A 223 -0.56 4.67 -8.61
N MET A 224 -0.95 5.83 -9.15
CA MET A 224 -0.95 7.12 -8.44
C MET A 224 -2.27 7.45 -7.74
N SER A 225 -3.33 6.66 -7.95
CA SER A 225 -4.61 6.93 -7.32
C SER A 225 -4.58 6.56 -5.83
N VAL A 226 -4.92 7.51 -4.99
CA VAL A 226 -5.03 7.34 -3.54
C VAL A 226 -6.36 7.88 -3.06
N CYS A 227 -7.01 7.17 -2.13
CA CYS A 227 -8.17 7.71 -1.43
C CYS A 227 -7.73 8.67 -0.33
N ASN A 228 -8.27 9.85 -0.33
CA ASN A 228 -8.12 10.84 0.73
C ASN A 228 -9.39 10.96 1.57
#